data_64103f97501d494118f946c477099b55
#
_entry.id   64103f97501d494118f946c477099b55
#
_cell.length_a   1.000
_cell.length_b   1.000
_cell.length_c   1.000
_cell.angle_alpha   90.00
_cell.angle_beta   90.00
_cell.angle_gamma   90.00
#
_symmetry.space_group_name_H-M   'P 1'
#
loop_
_entity.id
_entity.type
_entity.pdbx_description
1 polymer ?
#
loop_
_entity_poly.entity_id
_entity_poly.type
_entity_poly.pdbx_seq_one_letter_code
_entity_poly.pdbx_strand_id
1 'polypeptide(L)'
;MKKLASYVISGIAGALTVLAVQHVFFNESKQPLAGQHSNISAPVRYTAGNMSLLNNDFSTAVEKSINAVVHIRTITEKSNIVYDPFGSWFFGARPQVQPYIQEGSGSGVIISDNGYIVTNNHVIKGADKIEVTLNDKRKYEAKLIGTDPSTDLAVLKIEEKDLPFIVFGNSDDIKIGEWVLAVGNPFNLYSTVTAGIISAKGRSIHVIENNSESGNFPIESFIQTDAAVNPGNSGGALVNINGELIGINTAIASNNGAYQGYAFAIPVNVVKKVVSDIVEYGTVQRAYLGVSIADIDDNFAKANHIKVLNGVYVHDVLPGGAAEESGIKRGDIIIKVNDKNVSKISEFQEQLSKYRPGDKVKITVVRNDKEIQLDVILKNKHNQVSIIKRENNSRMSFAKLGASFEEITKEEASKLGIDGGVKIVNIEQGKLMAVGIKKNFIITAIDKKKITSVDDLKNALEGKEGNVILMEGVYPNGIRAYYGFNL
;
A
#
# COMPACT_ATOMS: atom_id res chain seq x y z
N MET A 1 65.94 12.59 -51.53
CA MET A 1 65.63 11.19 -51.81
C MET A 1 66.06 10.20 -50.72
N LYS A 2 67.26 10.33 -50.08
CA LYS A 2 67.69 9.39 -49.02
C LYS A 2 66.80 9.37 -47.76
N LYS A 3 66.17 10.46 -47.33
CA LYS A 3 65.26 10.49 -46.12
C LYS A 3 63.92 9.83 -46.39
N LEU A 4 63.40 9.93 -47.64
CA LEU A 4 62.11 9.30 -47.97
C LEU A 4 62.22 7.77 -48.00
N ALA A 5 63.36 7.26 -48.55
CA ALA A 5 63.64 5.80 -48.54
C ALA A 5 63.72 5.21 -47.08
N SER A 6 64.32 5.95 -46.15
CA SER A 6 64.41 5.54 -44.78
C SER A 6 63.04 5.40 -44.10
N TYR A 7 62.07 6.32 -44.33
CA TYR A 7 60.70 6.22 -43.77
C TYR A 7 59.88 5.06 -44.36
N VAL A 8 60.09 4.78 -45.68
CA VAL A 8 59.42 3.63 -46.31
C VAL A 8 59.97 2.31 -45.78
N ILE A 9 61.28 2.20 -45.58
CA ILE A 9 61.92 0.98 -45.02
C ILE A 9 61.42 0.79 -43.53
N SER A 10 61.36 1.85 -42.74
CA SER A 10 60.85 1.77 -41.35
C SER A 10 59.38 1.35 -41.29
N GLY A 11 58.55 1.84 -42.22
CA GLY A 11 57.14 1.46 -42.32
C GLY A 11 56.96 -0.03 -42.71
N ILE A 12 57.75 -0.54 -43.64
CA ILE A 12 57.71 -1.93 -44.04
C ILE A 12 58.22 -2.85 -42.89
N ALA A 13 59.28 -2.45 -42.18
CA ALA A 13 59.79 -3.20 -41.04
C ALA A 13 58.71 -3.24 -39.88
N GLY A 14 58.00 -2.16 -39.64
CA GLY A 14 56.89 -2.11 -38.66
C GLY A 14 55.74 -3.03 -39.06
N ALA A 15 55.34 -3.04 -40.31
CA ALA A 15 54.25 -3.89 -40.79
C ALA A 15 54.64 -5.40 -40.73
N LEU A 16 55.88 -5.75 -41.06
CA LEU A 16 56.39 -7.13 -40.95
C LEU A 16 56.44 -7.62 -39.47
N THR A 17 56.78 -6.73 -38.52
CA THR A 17 56.78 -7.08 -37.11
C THR A 17 55.36 -7.33 -36.61
N VAL A 18 54.38 -6.51 -36.99
CA VAL A 18 52.95 -6.72 -36.62
C VAL A 18 52.45 -8.05 -37.21
N LEU A 19 52.75 -8.37 -38.46
CA LEU A 19 52.33 -9.61 -39.05
C LEU A 19 53.03 -10.84 -38.41
N ALA A 20 54.30 -10.72 -37.98
CA ALA A 20 55.00 -11.77 -37.27
C ALA A 20 54.41 -12.01 -35.86
N VAL A 21 54.04 -10.92 -35.12
CA VAL A 21 53.37 -11.01 -33.83
C VAL A 21 52.00 -11.65 -34.00
N GLN A 22 51.26 -11.26 -35.02
CA GLN A 22 49.96 -11.84 -35.30
C GLN A 22 50.05 -13.34 -35.62
N HIS A 23 51.08 -13.74 -36.34
CA HIS A 23 51.32 -15.17 -36.70
C HIS A 23 51.76 -16.02 -35.50
N VAL A 24 52.54 -15.44 -34.57
CA VAL A 24 53.03 -16.16 -33.38
C VAL A 24 51.93 -16.22 -32.28
N PHE A 25 51.12 -15.16 -32.08
CA PHE A 25 50.15 -15.11 -31.01
C PHE A 25 48.72 -15.57 -31.39
N PHE A 26 48.39 -15.58 -32.68
CA PHE A 26 47.03 -15.98 -33.13
C PHE A 26 46.98 -17.26 -33.94
N ASN A 27 48.14 -17.90 -34.19
CA ASN A 27 48.19 -19.20 -34.79
C ASN A 27 48.28 -20.29 -33.70
N GLU A 28 47.35 -20.25 -32.74
CA GLU A 28 47.07 -21.45 -31.95
C GLU A 28 46.53 -22.49 -32.91
N SER A 29 47.36 -23.48 -33.19
CA SER A 29 46.99 -24.69 -33.87
C SER A 29 45.72 -25.26 -33.31
N LYS A 30 44.64 -25.20 -34.09
CA LYS A 30 43.49 -26.06 -33.87
C LYS A 30 43.96 -27.50 -33.96
N GLN A 31 44.48 -28.06 -32.89
CA GLN A 31 44.54 -29.52 -32.77
C GLN A 31 43.07 -29.98 -32.75
N PRO A 32 42.64 -30.82 -33.66
CA PRO A 32 41.39 -31.50 -33.52
C PRO A 32 41.50 -32.35 -32.25
N LEU A 33 40.77 -31.97 -31.22
CA LEU A 33 40.45 -32.87 -30.11
C LEU A 33 39.80 -34.10 -30.73
N ALA A 34 40.61 -35.14 -30.99
CA ALA A 34 40.11 -36.50 -31.21
C ALA A 34 39.46 -36.92 -29.90
N GLY A 35 38.24 -36.37 -29.67
CA GLY A 35 37.37 -36.76 -28.58
C GLY A 35 37.00 -38.22 -28.79
N GLN A 36 37.29 -39.02 -27.81
CA GLN A 36 36.60 -40.29 -27.59
C GLN A 36 35.12 -40.00 -27.64
N HIS A 37 34.48 -40.30 -28.77
CA HIS A 37 33.05 -40.46 -28.84
C HIS A 37 32.67 -41.68 -28.00
N SER A 38 32.55 -41.52 -26.71
CA SER A 38 31.65 -42.38 -25.96
C SER A 38 30.26 -42.10 -26.51
N ASN A 39 29.75 -43.00 -27.33
CA ASN A 39 28.36 -43.03 -27.76
C ASN A 39 27.45 -43.15 -26.55
N ILE A 40 27.22 -42.04 -25.84
CA ILE A 40 26.06 -41.91 -24.98
C ILE A 40 24.93 -41.41 -25.89
N SER A 41 24.47 -42.30 -26.76
CA SER A 41 23.15 -42.22 -27.32
C SER A 41 22.16 -42.60 -26.20
N ALA A 42 21.94 -41.68 -25.25
CA ALA A 42 20.70 -41.73 -24.53
C ALA A 42 19.63 -41.51 -25.60
N PRO A 43 18.72 -42.48 -25.81
CA PRO A 43 17.59 -42.22 -26.71
C PRO A 43 16.83 -41.05 -26.11
N VAL A 44 16.86 -39.90 -26.79
CA VAL A 44 15.90 -38.84 -26.55
C VAL A 44 14.56 -39.46 -26.93
N ARG A 45 13.91 -40.09 -25.95
CA ARG A 45 12.50 -40.38 -26.08
C ARG A 45 11.80 -39.02 -26.13
N TYR A 46 11.50 -38.60 -27.34
CA TYR A 46 10.36 -37.73 -27.54
C TYR A 46 9.14 -38.54 -27.11
N THR A 47 8.83 -38.57 -25.81
CA THR A 47 7.47 -38.85 -25.42
C THR A 47 6.68 -37.73 -26.05
N ALA A 48 5.89 -38.07 -27.08
CA ALA A 48 4.73 -37.29 -27.47
C ALA A 48 3.76 -37.34 -26.25
N GLY A 49 4.20 -36.78 -25.14
CA GLY A 49 3.36 -36.46 -24.00
C GLY A 49 2.45 -35.34 -24.50
N ASN A 50 1.17 -35.59 -24.37
CA ASN A 50 0.08 -34.72 -24.75
C ASN A 50 0.50 -33.25 -24.78
N MET A 51 0.70 -32.68 -25.95
CA MET A 51 0.94 -31.25 -26.17
C MET A 51 -0.24 -30.36 -25.70
N SER A 52 -1.30 -30.98 -25.15
CA SER A 52 -2.40 -30.25 -24.51
C SER A 52 -2.05 -29.55 -23.18
N LEU A 53 -0.85 -29.82 -22.61
CA LEU A 53 -0.38 -29.18 -21.36
C LEU A 53 0.45 -27.91 -21.59
N LEU A 54 0.71 -27.50 -22.83
CA LEU A 54 1.50 -26.30 -23.15
C LEU A 54 0.68 -25.16 -23.77
N ASN A 55 -0.63 -25.27 -23.86
CA ASN A 55 -1.47 -24.12 -24.15
C ASN A 55 -1.70 -23.30 -22.87
N ASN A 56 -0.63 -22.72 -22.33
CA ASN A 56 -0.77 -21.61 -21.39
C ASN A 56 -1.11 -20.34 -22.18
N ASP A 57 -2.26 -20.39 -22.86
CA ASP A 57 -2.89 -19.22 -23.42
C ASP A 57 -3.56 -18.44 -22.28
N PHE A 58 -3.03 -17.28 -21.96
CA PHE A 58 -3.57 -16.41 -20.91
C PHE A 58 -4.78 -15.60 -21.36
N SER A 59 -5.24 -15.73 -22.61
CA SER A 59 -6.32 -14.93 -23.18
C SER A 59 -7.60 -15.05 -22.35
N THR A 60 -7.97 -16.26 -21.94
CA THR A 60 -9.16 -16.47 -21.09
C THR A 60 -9.07 -15.75 -19.75
N ALA A 61 -7.89 -15.75 -19.10
CA ALA A 61 -7.69 -15.04 -17.83
C ALA A 61 -7.73 -13.52 -18.03
N VAL A 62 -7.17 -13.05 -19.15
CA VAL A 62 -7.19 -11.63 -19.54
C VAL A 62 -8.61 -11.17 -19.84
N GLU A 63 -9.38 -11.91 -20.65
CA GLU A 63 -10.78 -11.58 -20.99
C GLU A 63 -11.67 -11.42 -19.75
N LYS A 64 -11.47 -12.27 -18.73
CA LYS A 64 -12.21 -12.23 -17.48
C LYS A 64 -11.80 -11.05 -16.55
N SER A 65 -10.57 -10.59 -16.64
CA SER A 65 -10.02 -9.62 -15.68
C SER A 65 -9.88 -8.20 -16.24
N ILE A 66 -9.58 -8.04 -17.53
CA ILE A 66 -9.18 -6.76 -18.12
C ILE A 66 -10.28 -5.68 -18.00
N ASN A 67 -11.56 -6.07 -18.16
CA ASN A 67 -12.69 -5.15 -18.10
C ASN A 67 -13.05 -4.71 -16.68
N ALA A 68 -12.57 -5.45 -15.66
CA ALA A 68 -12.74 -5.10 -14.26
C ALA A 68 -11.61 -4.22 -13.72
N VAL A 69 -10.56 -3.94 -14.51
CA VAL A 69 -9.46 -3.07 -14.10
C VAL A 69 -9.64 -1.69 -14.70
N VAL A 70 -9.63 -0.67 -13.84
CA VAL A 70 -9.93 0.71 -14.18
C VAL A 70 -8.71 1.62 -13.98
N HIS A 71 -8.70 2.74 -14.69
CA HIS A 71 -7.76 3.84 -14.45
C HIS A 71 -8.29 4.76 -13.36
N ILE A 72 -7.42 5.14 -12.42
CA ILE A 72 -7.70 6.11 -11.38
C ILE A 72 -6.82 7.34 -11.62
N ARG A 73 -7.45 8.50 -11.73
CA ARG A 73 -6.80 9.81 -11.75
C ARG A 73 -7.19 10.58 -10.51
N THR A 74 -6.19 11.10 -9.82
CA THR A 74 -6.38 11.94 -8.65
C THR A 74 -5.98 13.37 -8.94
N ILE A 75 -6.71 14.30 -8.39
CA ILE A 75 -6.48 15.73 -8.53
C ILE A 75 -6.33 16.30 -7.13
N THR A 76 -5.21 16.98 -6.87
CA THR A 76 -4.93 17.66 -5.62
C THR A 76 -4.63 19.13 -5.93
N GLU A 77 -5.43 20.03 -5.36
CA GLU A 77 -5.21 21.47 -5.46
C GLU A 77 -4.22 21.91 -4.38
N LYS A 78 -3.01 22.25 -4.75
CA LYS A 78 -2.00 22.81 -3.83
C LYS A 78 -1.81 24.30 -4.09
N SER A 79 -1.49 25.03 -3.03
CA SER A 79 -1.17 26.46 -3.12
C SER A 79 0.29 26.65 -2.77
N ASN A 80 1.06 27.22 -3.70
CA ASN A 80 2.40 27.70 -3.40
C ASN A 80 2.36 29.18 -3.07
N ILE A 81 2.93 29.57 -1.93
CA ILE A 81 3.18 30.96 -1.60
C ILE A 81 4.47 31.35 -2.31
N VAL A 82 4.35 32.07 -3.40
CA VAL A 82 5.50 32.68 -4.06
C VAL A 82 5.83 33.97 -3.31
N TYR A 83 6.91 33.91 -2.52
CA TYR A 83 7.44 35.08 -1.86
C TYR A 83 8.44 35.75 -2.82
N ASP A 84 8.10 36.95 -3.33
CA ASP A 84 9.03 37.81 -4.02
C ASP A 84 9.66 38.76 -2.99
N PRO A 85 10.91 38.53 -2.55
CA PRO A 85 11.56 39.36 -1.54
C PRO A 85 11.80 40.79 -2.04
N PHE A 86 12.00 40.95 -3.36
CA PHE A 86 12.32 42.22 -3.96
C PHE A 86 11.05 43.10 -4.18
N GLY A 87 9.98 42.48 -4.70
CA GLY A 87 8.68 43.14 -4.87
C GLY A 87 8.02 43.50 -3.55
N SER A 88 8.21 42.64 -2.52
CA SER A 88 7.68 42.88 -1.18
C SER A 88 8.35 44.06 -0.48
N TRP A 89 9.66 44.22 -0.63
CA TRP A 89 10.40 45.32 0.01
C TRP A 89 10.24 46.64 -0.71
N PHE A 90 10.31 46.66 -2.07
CA PHE A 90 10.30 47.90 -2.83
C PHE A 90 8.90 48.40 -3.23
N PHE A 91 7.93 47.48 -3.41
CA PHE A 91 6.60 47.83 -3.94
C PHE A 91 5.46 47.45 -3.02
N GLY A 92 5.75 46.90 -1.81
CA GLY A 92 4.72 46.43 -0.88
C GLY A 92 3.89 45.26 -1.45
N ALA A 93 4.47 44.51 -2.39
CA ALA A 93 3.79 43.39 -3.02
C ALA A 93 3.46 42.33 -1.97
N ARG A 94 2.18 41.95 -1.90
CA ARG A 94 1.73 40.86 -1.03
C ARG A 94 2.16 39.55 -1.62
N PRO A 95 2.48 38.50 -0.78
CA PRO A 95 2.74 37.17 -1.24
C PRO A 95 1.60 36.73 -2.16
N GLN A 96 1.91 36.29 -3.36
CA GLN A 96 0.91 35.76 -4.28
C GLN A 96 0.79 34.26 -4.03
N VAL A 97 -0.43 33.81 -3.71
CA VAL A 97 -0.77 32.40 -3.67
C VAL A 97 -1.09 31.96 -5.09
N GLN A 98 -0.23 31.14 -5.67
CA GLN A 98 -0.50 30.52 -6.96
C GLN A 98 -1.02 29.11 -6.73
N PRO A 99 -2.29 28.81 -7.02
CA PRO A 99 -2.79 27.46 -7.02
C PRO A 99 -2.14 26.68 -8.16
N TYR A 100 -1.67 25.47 -7.88
CA TYR A 100 -1.25 24.51 -8.90
C TYR A 100 -1.95 23.17 -8.68
N ILE A 101 -2.28 22.51 -9.78
CA ILE A 101 -2.94 21.21 -9.77
C ILE A 101 -1.85 20.14 -9.84
N GLN A 102 -1.83 19.26 -8.85
CA GLN A 102 -1.03 18.05 -8.88
C GLN A 102 -1.94 16.88 -9.26
N GLU A 103 -1.56 16.18 -10.32
CA GLU A 103 -2.27 14.97 -10.75
C GLU A 103 -1.50 13.73 -10.35
N GLY A 104 -2.22 12.73 -9.84
CA GLY A 104 -1.74 11.38 -9.58
C GLY A 104 -2.45 10.39 -10.50
N SER A 105 -1.85 9.23 -10.69
CA SER A 105 -2.38 8.18 -11.54
C SER A 105 -2.10 6.81 -10.95
N GLY A 106 -3.09 5.92 -11.07
CA GLY A 106 -3.01 4.53 -10.65
C GLY A 106 -4.09 3.69 -11.31
N SER A 107 -4.24 2.49 -10.81
CA SER A 107 -5.26 1.53 -11.23
C SER A 107 -6.21 1.21 -10.08
N GLY A 108 -7.35 0.62 -10.41
CA GLY A 108 -8.28 0.05 -9.46
C GLY A 108 -8.91 -1.22 -10.00
N VAL A 109 -9.52 -2.01 -9.13
CA VAL A 109 -10.20 -3.25 -9.47
C VAL A 109 -11.67 -3.16 -9.04
N ILE A 110 -12.58 -3.29 -10.00
CA ILE A 110 -14.03 -3.41 -9.73
C ILE A 110 -14.28 -4.77 -9.09
N ILE A 111 -14.86 -4.77 -7.90
CA ILE A 111 -15.10 -5.98 -7.09
C ILE A 111 -16.59 -6.33 -6.95
N SER A 112 -17.46 -5.48 -7.47
CA SER A 112 -18.92 -5.73 -7.48
C SER A 112 -19.59 -5.01 -8.65
N ASP A 113 -20.69 -5.58 -9.12
CA ASP A 113 -21.51 -5.07 -10.22
C ASP A 113 -22.11 -3.69 -9.96
N ASN A 114 -22.25 -3.30 -8.71
CA ASN A 114 -22.81 -2.02 -8.27
C ASN A 114 -21.75 -0.92 -8.05
N GLY A 115 -20.48 -1.12 -8.45
CA GLY A 115 -19.47 -0.07 -8.54
C GLY A 115 -18.55 0.11 -7.36
N TYR A 116 -18.37 -0.88 -6.48
CA TYR A 116 -17.25 -0.87 -5.53
C TYR A 116 -15.94 -1.19 -6.23
N ILE A 117 -14.92 -0.40 -5.92
CA ILE A 117 -13.58 -0.49 -6.51
C ILE A 117 -12.55 -0.51 -5.39
N VAL A 118 -11.58 -1.41 -5.48
CA VAL A 118 -10.40 -1.45 -4.60
C VAL A 118 -9.21 -0.86 -5.32
N THR A 119 -8.41 -0.09 -4.59
CA THR A 119 -7.13 0.46 -5.05
C THR A 119 -6.16 0.56 -3.87
N ASN A 120 -4.96 1.08 -4.10
CA ASN A 120 -4.03 1.38 -3.01
C ASN A 120 -4.36 2.72 -2.35
N ASN A 121 -4.12 2.79 -1.05
CA ASN A 121 -4.27 4.04 -0.29
C ASN A 121 -3.31 5.13 -0.79
N HIS A 122 -2.05 4.78 -1.12
CA HIS A 122 -1.08 5.75 -1.62
C HIS A 122 -1.49 6.36 -2.98
N VAL A 123 -2.28 5.66 -3.80
CA VAL A 123 -2.79 6.19 -5.09
C VAL A 123 -3.74 7.36 -4.86
N ILE A 124 -4.54 7.33 -3.79
CA ILE A 124 -5.60 8.33 -3.55
C ILE A 124 -5.30 9.26 -2.35
N LYS A 125 -4.17 9.05 -1.67
CA LYS A 125 -3.79 9.82 -0.47
C LYS A 125 -3.70 11.30 -0.77
N GLY A 126 -4.51 12.11 -0.07
CA GLY A 126 -4.52 13.57 -0.21
C GLY A 126 -5.20 14.10 -1.47
N ALA A 127 -5.94 13.27 -2.20
CA ALA A 127 -6.70 13.71 -3.35
C ALA A 127 -7.95 14.48 -2.94
N ASP A 128 -8.17 15.65 -3.56
CA ASP A 128 -9.42 16.41 -3.41
C ASP A 128 -10.52 15.83 -4.30
N LYS A 129 -10.13 15.29 -5.46
CA LYS A 129 -11.03 14.66 -6.43
C LYS A 129 -10.43 13.37 -6.98
N ILE A 130 -11.27 12.35 -7.10
CA ILE A 130 -10.92 11.04 -7.65
C ILE A 130 -11.80 10.76 -8.87
N GLU A 131 -11.18 10.61 -10.03
CA GLU A 131 -11.85 10.24 -11.29
C GLU A 131 -11.48 8.80 -11.65
N VAL A 132 -12.49 8.00 -11.96
CA VAL A 132 -12.35 6.62 -12.44
C VAL A 132 -12.73 6.56 -13.89
N THR A 133 -11.85 6.01 -14.72
CA THR A 133 -12.13 5.73 -16.15
C THR A 133 -12.18 4.21 -16.34
N LEU A 134 -13.32 3.71 -16.81
CA LEU A 134 -13.52 2.30 -17.12
C LEU A 134 -12.76 1.90 -18.39
N ASN A 135 -12.63 0.59 -18.63
CA ASN A 135 -11.97 0.08 -19.83
C ASN A 135 -12.69 0.49 -21.13
N ASP A 136 -14.01 0.69 -21.09
CA ASP A 136 -14.83 1.21 -22.18
C ASP A 136 -14.81 2.74 -22.31
N LYS A 137 -13.94 3.43 -21.57
CA LYS A 137 -13.69 4.89 -21.57
C LYS A 137 -14.77 5.74 -20.89
N ARG A 138 -15.81 5.16 -20.30
CA ARG A 138 -16.75 5.90 -19.44
C ARG A 138 -16.02 6.42 -18.21
N LYS A 139 -16.35 7.67 -17.82
CA LYS A 139 -15.71 8.36 -16.69
C LYS A 139 -16.70 8.64 -15.59
N TYR A 140 -16.27 8.44 -14.36
CA TYR A 140 -17.06 8.66 -13.17
C TYR A 140 -16.26 9.39 -12.11
N GLU A 141 -16.91 10.26 -11.36
CA GLU A 141 -16.36 10.74 -10.10
C GLU A 141 -16.58 9.68 -9.04
N ALA A 142 -15.51 9.29 -8.36
CA ALA A 142 -15.56 8.25 -7.35
C ALA A 142 -15.63 8.83 -5.95
N LYS A 143 -16.53 8.27 -5.13
CA LYS A 143 -16.62 8.57 -3.70
C LYS A 143 -15.68 7.66 -2.92
N LEU A 144 -14.88 8.24 -2.03
CA LEU A 144 -14.07 7.48 -1.08
C LEU A 144 -14.97 6.91 0.02
N ILE A 145 -15.04 5.57 0.15
CA ILE A 145 -15.78 4.88 1.20
C ILE A 145 -14.91 4.74 2.44
N GLY A 146 -13.65 4.39 2.29
CA GLY A 146 -12.69 4.34 3.37
C GLY A 146 -11.31 3.89 2.93
N THR A 147 -10.34 4.05 3.84
CA THR A 147 -8.95 3.67 3.64
C THR A 147 -8.42 2.84 4.79
N ASP A 148 -7.41 2.06 4.49
CA ASP A 148 -6.57 1.38 5.47
C ASP A 148 -5.08 1.62 5.17
N PRO A 149 -4.49 2.67 5.75
CA PRO A 149 -3.08 2.97 5.55
C PRO A 149 -2.12 1.84 5.97
N SER A 150 -2.51 0.99 6.92
CA SER A 150 -1.64 -0.09 7.41
C SER A 150 -1.52 -1.28 6.46
N THR A 151 -2.47 -1.45 5.53
CA THR A 151 -2.39 -2.44 4.45
C THR A 151 -2.23 -1.80 3.08
N ASP A 152 -2.17 -0.45 3.03
CA ASP A 152 -2.15 0.33 1.79
C ASP A 152 -3.34 0.05 0.86
N LEU A 153 -4.56 -0.11 1.43
CA LEU A 153 -5.79 -0.33 0.68
C LEU A 153 -6.76 0.85 0.81
N ALA A 154 -7.56 1.06 -0.24
CA ALA A 154 -8.67 2.00 -0.25
C ALA A 154 -9.86 1.40 -1.01
N VAL A 155 -11.08 1.77 -0.59
CA VAL A 155 -12.33 1.38 -1.23
C VAL A 155 -13.02 2.62 -1.77
N LEU A 156 -13.30 2.61 -3.06
CA LEU A 156 -14.02 3.66 -3.78
C LEU A 156 -15.40 3.14 -4.21
N LYS A 157 -16.30 4.07 -4.52
CA LYS A 157 -17.64 3.79 -5.06
C LYS A 157 -17.92 4.74 -6.22
N ILE A 158 -18.34 4.17 -7.35
CA ILE A 158 -18.95 4.91 -8.47
C ILE A 158 -20.42 4.58 -8.57
N GLU A 159 -21.23 5.54 -9.00
CA GLU A 159 -22.69 5.36 -9.16
C GLU A 159 -22.97 4.80 -10.56
N GLU A 160 -22.82 3.48 -10.69
CA GLU A 160 -23.12 2.73 -11.89
C GLU A 160 -23.54 1.30 -11.51
N LYS A 161 -24.20 0.60 -12.42
CA LYS A 161 -24.71 -0.77 -12.24
C LYS A 161 -24.28 -1.65 -13.41
N ASP A 162 -24.47 -2.95 -13.24
CA ASP A 162 -24.18 -3.98 -14.25
C ASP A 162 -22.73 -3.90 -14.77
N LEU A 163 -21.81 -3.54 -13.85
CA LEU A 163 -20.39 -3.43 -14.14
C LEU A 163 -19.72 -4.81 -14.19
N PRO A 164 -18.77 -5.02 -15.10
CA PRO A 164 -17.90 -6.17 -15.04
C PRO A 164 -17.06 -6.09 -13.76
N PHE A 165 -17.03 -7.16 -12.99
CA PHE A 165 -16.24 -7.27 -11.75
C PHE A 165 -15.42 -8.55 -11.74
N ILE A 166 -14.36 -8.54 -10.91
CA ILE A 166 -13.45 -9.67 -10.79
C ILE A 166 -13.87 -10.61 -9.67
N VAL A 167 -13.77 -11.92 -9.92
CA VAL A 167 -14.02 -12.93 -8.91
C VAL A 167 -12.79 -13.07 -7.99
N PHE A 168 -13.03 -13.09 -6.70
CA PHE A 168 -11.98 -13.30 -5.71
C PHE A 168 -11.52 -14.77 -5.68
N GLY A 169 -10.23 -15.02 -5.89
CA GLY A 169 -9.57 -16.29 -5.62
C GLY A 169 -9.25 -16.51 -4.14
N ASN A 170 -8.23 -17.30 -3.86
CA ASN A 170 -7.75 -17.58 -2.49
C ASN A 170 -6.22 -17.46 -2.42
N SER A 171 -5.70 -16.42 -1.78
CA SER A 171 -4.25 -16.20 -1.63
C SER A 171 -3.55 -17.18 -0.66
N ASP A 172 -4.30 -17.91 0.17
CA ASP A 172 -3.71 -18.92 1.04
C ASP A 172 -3.28 -20.17 0.27
N ASP A 173 -3.98 -20.49 -0.83
CA ASP A 173 -3.80 -21.74 -1.58
C ASP A 173 -2.78 -21.61 -2.73
N ILE A 174 -2.38 -20.39 -3.09
CA ILE A 174 -1.37 -20.14 -4.13
C ILE A 174 -0.01 -20.72 -3.74
N LYS A 175 0.72 -21.22 -4.73
CA LYS A 175 2.04 -21.84 -4.55
C LYS A 175 3.11 -21.05 -5.31
N ILE A 176 4.32 -21.06 -4.77
CA ILE A 176 5.50 -20.54 -5.47
C ILE A 176 5.67 -21.32 -6.77
N GLY A 177 5.89 -20.61 -7.88
CA GLY A 177 6.00 -21.18 -9.22
C GLY A 177 4.69 -21.17 -10.02
N GLU A 178 3.54 -20.89 -9.44
CA GLU A 178 2.28 -20.74 -10.18
C GLU A 178 2.27 -19.48 -11.06
N TRP A 179 1.75 -19.60 -12.28
CA TRP A 179 1.59 -18.51 -13.22
C TRP A 179 0.59 -17.48 -12.72
N VAL A 180 0.92 -16.20 -12.91
CA VAL A 180 0.08 -15.07 -12.58
C VAL A 180 0.18 -13.97 -13.63
N LEU A 181 -0.86 -13.13 -13.69
CA LEU A 181 -0.90 -11.97 -14.56
C LEU A 181 -1.08 -10.72 -13.69
N ALA A 182 -0.24 -9.73 -13.91
CA ALA A 182 -0.42 -8.40 -13.36
C ALA A 182 -1.17 -7.54 -14.39
N VAL A 183 -2.35 -7.06 -14.02
CA VAL A 183 -3.25 -6.25 -14.87
C VAL A 183 -3.36 -4.86 -14.27
N GLY A 184 -3.08 -3.84 -15.06
CA GLY A 184 -3.22 -2.44 -14.70
C GLY A 184 -3.73 -1.60 -15.86
N ASN A 185 -4.13 -0.35 -15.59
CA ASN A 185 -4.54 0.60 -16.61
C ASN A 185 -3.75 1.92 -16.44
N PRO A 186 -2.44 1.89 -16.71
CA PRO A 186 -1.60 3.08 -16.61
C PRO A 186 -1.95 4.11 -17.68
N PHE A 187 -1.92 5.40 -17.34
CA PHE A 187 -2.03 6.53 -18.27
C PHE A 187 -3.33 6.62 -19.09
N ASN A 188 -4.39 5.91 -18.72
CA ASN A 188 -5.67 5.94 -19.43
C ASN A 188 -5.57 5.62 -20.95
N LEU A 189 -4.56 4.82 -21.34
CA LEU A 189 -4.37 4.42 -22.74
C LEU A 189 -5.13 3.12 -23.05
N TYR A 190 -4.66 2.02 -22.50
CA TYR A 190 -5.28 0.68 -22.57
C TYR A 190 -4.80 -0.13 -21.36
N SER A 191 -5.61 -1.05 -20.90
CA SER A 191 -5.20 -1.99 -19.87
C SER A 191 -3.97 -2.77 -20.33
N THR A 192 -2.96 -2.81 -19.48
CA THR A 192 -1.69 -3.52 -19.72
C THR A 192 -1.68 -4.80 -18.90
N VAL A 193 -1.27 -5.89 -19.52
CA VAL A 193 -1.15 -7.20 -18.89
C VAL A 193 0.29 -7.69 -19.03
N THR A 194 0.84 -8.14 -17.92
CA THR A 194 2.16 -8.79 -17.88
C THR A 194 2.04 -10.14 -17.19
N ALA A 195 2.84 -11.12 -17.62
CA ALA A 195 2.84 -12.46 -17.05
C ALA A 195 4.12 -12.73 -16.26
N GLY A 196 4.01 -13.53 -15.22
CA GLY A 196 5.11 -14.00 -14.39
C GLY A 196 4.63 -15.12 -13.49
N ILE A 197 5.40 -15.41 -12.43
CA ILE A 197 5.07 -16.45 -11.46
C ILE A 197 4.99 -15.87 -10.04
N ILE A 198 4.41 -16.62 -9.12
CA ILE A 198 4.58 -16.38 -7.70
C ILE A 198 6.02 -16.70 -7.32
N SER A 199 6.83 -15.68 -7.05
CA SER A 199 8.25 -15.83 -6.72
C SER A 199 8.47 -16.11 -5.22
N ALA A 200 7.61 -15.52 -4.35
CA ALA A 200 7.62 -15.74 -2.91
C ALA A 200 6.28 -15.32 -2.27
N LYS A 201 6.09 -15.70 -0.99
CA LYS A 201 4.96 -15.29 -0.15
C LYS A 201 5.45 -14.69 1.16
N GLY A 202 4.61 -13.88 1.77
CA GLY A 202 4.86 -13.34 3.11
C GLY A 202 6.04 -12.36 3.15
N ARG A 203 6.32 -11.61 2.09
CA ARG A 203 7.42 -10.64 2.06
C ARG A 203 7.04 -9.35 2.78
N SER A 204 7.92 -8.90 3.69
CA SER A 204 7.94 -7.53 4.20
C SER A 204 9.11 -6.80 3.56
N ILE A 205 8.87 -5.62 3.05
CA ILE A 205 9.85 -4.76 2.37
C ILE A 205 9.93 -3.36 2.98
N HIS A 206 9.22 -3.14 4.08
CA HIS A 206 9.21 -1.92 4.87
C HIS A 206 8.89 -0.64 4.07
N VAL A 207 7.92 -0.74 3.15
CA VAL A 207 7.47 0.40 2.32
C VAL A 207 6.24 1.09 2.87
N ILE A 208 5.47 0.43 3.75
CA ILE A 208 4.32 1.06 4.40
C ILE A 208 4.82 1.85 5.61
N GLU A 209 4.48 3.14 5.64
CA GLU A 209 4.86 4.03 6.73
C GLU A 209 4.41 3.50 8.09
N ASN A 210 5.35 3.35 9.01
CA ASN A 210 5.06 3.00 10.39
C ASN A 210 4.62 4.26 11.15
N ASN A 211 3.33 4.39 11.41
CA ASN A 211 2.77 5.47 12.22
C ASN A 211 2.37 4.94 13.61
N SER A 212 3.37 4.56 14.38
CA SER A 212 3.21 3.98 15.72
C SER A 212 2.50 4.91 16.71
N GLU A 213 2.59 6.24 16.52
CA GLU A 213 1.89 7.22 17.36
C GLU A 213 0.37 7.11 17.25
N SER A 214 -0.16 6.69 16.10
CA SER A 214 -1.59 6.43 15.90
C SER A 214 -2.02 5.00 16.29
N GLY A 215 -1.08 4.15 16.72
CA GLY A 215 -1.32 2.74 17.04
C GLY A 215 -1.59 1.86 15.81
N ASN A 216 -1.28 2.35 14.62
CA ASN A 216 -1.41 1.62 13.36
C ASN A 216 -0.05 1.06 12.96
N PHE A 217 0.11 -0.25 13.12
CA PHE A 217 1.30 -0.96 12.66
C PHE A 217 1.08 -1.44 11.23
N PRO A 218 2.09 -1.30 10.34
CA PRO A 218 2.01 -1.82 8.98
C PRO A 218 1.83 -3.34 8.98
N ILE A 219 1.02 -3.83 8.05
CA ILE A 219 0.83 -5.25 7.79
C ILE A 219 1.38 -5.51 6.40
N GLU A 220 2.62 -5.95 6.36
CA GLU A 220 3.30 -6.30 5.13
C GLU A 220 3.50 -7.80 5.06
N SER A 221 2.71 -8.48 4.25
CA SER A 221 2.87 -9.89 3.91
C SER A 221 2.58 -10.05 2.41
N PHE A 222 3.43 -9.43 1.60
CA PHE A 222 3.20 -9.36 0.17
C PHE A 222 3.43 -10.69 -0.54
N ILE A 223 2.65 -10.90 -1.60
CA ILE A 223 2.96 -11.86 -2.67
C ILE A 223 4.03 -11.20 -3.53
N GLN A 224 5.17 -11.85 -3.73
CA GLN A 224 6.19 -11.42 -4.66
C GLN A 224 5.99 -12.11 -6.01
N THR A 225 6.10 -11.36 -7.11
CA THR A 225 6.03 -11.86 -8.48
C THR A 225 7.10 -11.21 -9.36
N ASP A 226 7.49 -11.89 -10.42
CA ASP A 226 8.30 -11.35 -11.51
C ASP A 226 7.45 -10.91 -12.72
N ALA A 227 6.12 -10.92 -12.62
CA ALA A 227 5.26 -10.18 -13.54
C ALA A 227 5.59 -8.69 -13.47
N ALA A 228 5.86 -8.05 -14.61
CA ALA A 228 6.33 -6.67 -14.63
C ALA A 228 5.25 -5.69 -14.14
N VAL A 229 5.53 -5.01 -13.03
CA VAL A 229 4.72 -3.92 -12.47
C VAL A 229 5.51 -2.63 -12.58
N ASN A 230 4.88 -1.58 -13.08
CA ASN A 230 5.46 -0.24 -13.21
C ASN A 230 4.51 0.80 -12.62
N PRO A 231 4.97 2.05 -12.39
CA PRO A 231 4.09 3.16 -11.98
C PRO A 231 2.85 3.25 -12.86
N GLY A 232 1.67 3.33 -12.23
CA GLY A 232 0.37 3.26 -12.87
C GLY A 232 -0.34 1.90 -12.76
N ASN A 233 0.39 0.79 -12.54
CA ASN A 233 -0.20 -0.52 -12.26
C ASN A 233 -0.58 -0.68 -10.77
N SER A 234 -0.08 0.18 -9.87
CA SER A 234 -0.46 0.20 -8.45
C SER A 234 -1.97 0.33 -8.29
N GLY A 235 -2.57 -0.51 -7.45
CA GLY A 235 -4.01 -0.65 -7.28
C GLY A 235 -4.68 -1.59 -8.29
N GLY A 236 -3.97 -2.06 -9.31
CA GLY A 236 -4.45 -3.04 -10.28
C GLY A 236 -4.47 -4.48 -9.76
N ALA A 237 -4.94 -5.40 -10.59
CA ALA A 237 -5.13 -6.79 -10.22
C ALA A 237 -3.87 -7.64 -10.41
N LEU A 238 -3.59 -8.54 -9.46
CA LEU A 238 -2.80 -9.74 -9.69
C LEU A 238 -3.78 -10.92 -9.76
N VAL A 239 -3.81 -11.62 -10.90
CA VAL A 239 -4.76 -12.72 -11.12
C VAL A 239 -4.06 -14.04 -11.41
N ASN A 240 -4.72 -15.14 -11.10
CA ASN A 240 -4.27 -16.47 -11.52
C ASN A 240 -4.67 -16.77 -12.98
N ILE A 241 -4.29 -17.93 -13.51
CA ILE A 241 -4.60 -18.37 -14.88
C ILE A 241 -6.11 -18.57 -15.14
N ASN A 242 -6.93 -18.62 -14.10
CA ASN A 242 -8.39 -18.71 -14.23
C ASN A 242 -9.03 -17.30 -14.32
N GLY A 243 -8.26 -16.22 -14.18
CA GLY A 243 -8.73 -14.83 -14.12
C GLY A 243 -9.29 -14.44 -12.75
N GLU A 244 -9.03 -15.21 -11.69
CA GLU A 244 -9.44 -14.90 -10.32
C GLU A 244 -8.42 -13.97 -9.65
N LEU A 245 -8.89 -13.00 -8.90
CA LEU A 245 -8.06 -12.05 -8.16
C LEU A 245 -7.34 -12.77 -7.01
N ILE A 246 -6.02 -12.73 -6.98
CA ILE A 246 -5.19 -13.28 -5.91
C ILE A 246 -4.43 -12.21 -5.12
N GLY A 247 -4.37 -10.98 -5.65
CA GLY A 247 -3.78 -9.84 -4.94
C GLY A 247 -4.03 -8.50 -5.63
N ILE A 248 -3.68 -7.42 -4.95
CA ILE A 248 -3.67 -6.04 -5.49
C ILE A 248 -2.22 -5.61 -5.65
N ASN A 249 -1.81 -5.28 -6.87
CA ASN A 249 -0.46 -4.78 -7.16
C ASN A 249 -0.20 -3.49 -6.39
N THR A 250 0.92 -3.39 -5.66
CA THR A 250 1.14 -2.23 -4.77
C THR A 250 2.52 -1.60 -4.89
N ALA A 251 3.58 -2.40 -4.96
CA ALA A 251 4.95 -1.89 -4.90
C ALA A 251 5.91 -2.65 -5.81
N ILE A 252 7.06 -2.03 -6.07
CA ILE A 252 8.24 -2.66 -6.67
C ILE A 252 9.45 -2.43 -5.76
N ALA A 253 10.36 -3.39 -5.67
CA ALA A 253 11.68 -3.11 -5.12
C ALA A 253 12.58 -2.66 -6.28
N SER A 254 13.02 -1.42 -6.24
CA SER A 254 13.76 -0.78 -7.34
C SER A 254 14.70 0.29 -6.83
N ASN A 255 15.88 0.38 -7.42
CA ASN A 255 16.88 1.41 -7.14
C ASN A 255 16.69 2.69 -7.99
N ASN A 256 15.93 2.59 -9.08
CA ASN A 256 15.74 3.70 -10.04
C ASN A 256 14.26 4.00 -10.35
N GLY A 257 13.33 3.40 -9.60
CA GLY A 257 11.88 3.58 -9.79
C GLY A 257 11.26 2.77 -10.94
N ALA A 258 12.07 2.02 -11.71
CA ALA A 258 11.57 1.12 -12.74
C ALA A 258 11.61 -0.34 -12.26
N TYR A 259 10.78 -1.19 -12.83
CA TYR A 259 10.74 -2.62 -12.55
C TYR A 259 12.11 -3.30 -12.77
N GLN A 260 12.57 -4.07 -11.78
CA GLN A 260 13.85 -4.80 -11.78
C GLN A 260 13.69 -6.28 -11.38
N GLY A 261 12.57 -6.90 -11.71
CA GLY A 261 12.32 -8.32 -11.41
C GLY A 261 11.63 -8.57 -10.07
N TYR A 262 11.28 -7.52 -9.31
CA TYR A 262 10.66 -7.64 -8.00
C TYR A 262 9.41 -6.76 -7.91
N ALA A 263 8.25 -7.38 -8.02
CA ALA A 263 6.96 -6.76 -7.82
C ALA A 263 6.22 -7.41 -6.65
N PHE A 264 5.34 -6.65 -6.00
CA PHE A 264 4.66 -7.03 -4.78
C PHE A 264 3.18 -6.71 -4.86
N ALA A 265 2.36 -7.65 -4.34
CA ALA A 265 0.92 -7.50 -4.29
C ALA A 265 0.38 -7.84 -2.90
N ILE A 266 -0.65 -7.13 -2.47
CA ILE A 266 -1.37 -7.39 -1.22
C ILE A 266 -2.24 -8.62 -1.42
N PRO A 267 -2.15 -9.67 -0.56
CA PRO A 267 -2.92 -10.90 -0.70
C PRO A 267 -4.44 -10.66 -0.70
N VAL A 268 -5.17 -11.33 -1.59
CA VAL A 268 -6.62 -11.12 -1.75
C VAL A 268 -7.43 -11.44 -0.48
N ASN A 269 -6.99 -12.37 0.36
CA ASN A 269 -7.71 -12.66 1.61
C ASN A 269 -7.65 -11.50 2.60
N VAL A 270 -6.55 -10.72 2.61
CA VAL A 270 -6.46 -9.45 3.33
C VAL A 270 -7.40 -8.41 2.70
N VAL A 271 -7.40 -8.31 1.36
CA VAL A 271 -8.29 -7.40 0.62
C VAL A 271 -9.76 -7.66 0.93
N LYS A 272 -10.19 -8.93 0.89
CA LYS A 272 -11.59 -9.32 1.20
C LYS A 272 -12.03 -8.80 2.57
N LYS A 273 -11.19 -9.01 3.58
CA LYS A 273 -11.50 -8.61 4.96
C LYS A 273 -11.53 -7.09 5.11
N VAL A 274 -10.53 -6.40 4.57
CA VAL A 274 -10.45 -4.92 4.63
C VAL A 274 -11.66 -4.28 3.93
N VAL A 275 -12.02 -4.75 2.74
CA VAL A 275 -13.20 -4.28 1.99
C VAL A 275 -14.48 -4.52 2.77
N SER A 276 -14.69 -5.76 3.28
CA SER A 276 -15.88 -6.09 4.05
C SER A 276 -16.04 -5.17 5.27
N ASP A 277 -14.95 -4.94 5.99
CA ASP A 277 -14.97 -4.08 7.17
C ASP A 277 -15.26 -2.61 6.83
N ILE A 278 -14.61 -2.09 5.78
CA ILE A 278 -14.81 -0.69 5.35
C ILE A 278 -16.26 -0.47 4.89
N VAL A 279 -16.82 -1.40 4.14
CA VAL A 279 -18.20 -1.29 3.64
C VAL A 279 -19.21 -1.43 4.77
N GLU A 280 -18.99 -2.35 5.72
CA GLU A 280 -19.94 -2.67 6.78
C GLU A 280 -19.83 -1.73 7.99
N TYR A 281 -18.60 -1.38 8.40
CA TYR A 281 -18.35 -0.61 9.64
C TYR A 281 -17.74 0.77 9.39
N GLY A 282 -17.39 1.11 8.17
CA GLY A 282 -16.70 2.36 7.81
C GLY A 282 -15.21 2.39 8.19
N THR A 283 -14.72 1.39 8.90
CA THR A 283 -13.31 1.27 9.33
C THR A 283 -12.92 -0.18 9.52
N VAL A 284 -11.63 -0.48 9.32
CA VAL A 284 -11.11 -1.85 9.47
C VAL A 284 -11.12 -2.28 10.93
N GLN A 285 -11.66 -3.47 11.18
CA GLN A 285 -11.72 -4.11 12.49
C GLN A 285 -10.45 -4.90 12.75
N ARG A 286 -9.49 -4.33 13.47
CA ARG A 286 -8.23 -5.00 13.75
C ARG A 286 -8.29 -5.79 15.03
N ALA A 287 -7.94 -7.07 14.90
CA ALA A 287 -7.78 -7.98 16.02
C ALA A 287 -6.30 -8.04 16.44
N TYR A 288 -6.07 -8.03 17.73
CA TYR A 288 -4.75 -8.08 18.34
C TYR A 288 -4.64 -9.25 19.30
N LEU A 289 -3.48 -9.90 19.30
CA LEU A 289 -3.12 -10.92 20.28
C LEU A 289 -2.61 -10.29 21.59
N GLY A 290 -1.97 -9.13 21.48
CA GLY A 290 -1.36 -8.43 22.64
C GLY A 290 -0.02 -9.02 23.03
N VAL A 291 0.89 -9.16 22.07
CA VAL A 291 2.26 -9.64 22.26
C VAL A 291 3.27 -8.72 21.61
N SER A 292 4.46 -8.61 22.20
CA SER A 292 5.67 -8.14 21.54
C SER A 292 6.40 -9.34 20.95
N ILE A 293 6.79 -9.26 19.68
CA ILE A 293 7.29 -10.41 18.92
C ILE A 293 8.58 -10.10 18.19
N ALA A 294 9.37 -11.15 17.90
CA ALA A 294 10.61 -11.06 17.13
C ALA A 294 10.70 -12.23 16.13
N ASP A 295 11.31 -11.98 14.97
CA ASP A 295 11.72 -13.04 14.06
C ASP A 295 12.90 -13.80 14.63
N ILE A 296 12.98 -15.11 14.30
CA ILE A 296 14.03 -16.01 14.78
C ILE A 296 15.03 -16.20 13.65
N ASP A 297 16.21 -15.61 13.79
CA ASP A 297 17.37 -15.97 12.96
C ASP A 297 18.34 -16.90 13.71
N ASP A 298 19.37 -17.39 13.05
CA ASP A 298 20.36 -18.30 13.61
C ASP A 298 21.10 -17.69 14.83
N ASN A 299 21.41 -16.40 14.77
CA ASN A 299 22.10 -15.71 15.86
C ASN A 299 21.18 -15.57 17.08
N PHE A 300 19.94 -15.14 16.86
CA PHE A 300 18.94 -15.02 17.90
C PHE A 300 18.63 -16.37 18.54
N ALA A 301 18.49 -17.43 17.73
CA ALA A 301 18.25 -18.79 18.22
C ALA A 301 19.39 -19.31 19.11
N LYS A 302 20.65 -19.10 18.70
CA LYS A 302 21.84 -19.49 19.50
C LYS A 302 21.92 -18.71 20.80
N ALA A 303 21.69 -17.39 20.76
CA ALA A 303 21.74 -16.52 21.93
C ALA A 303 20.67 -16.85 22.99
N ASN A 304 19.50 -17.34 22.54
CA ASN A 304 18.35 -17.65 23.39
C ASN A 304 18.13 -19.16 23.60
N HIS A 305 19.05 -20.01 23.16
CA HIS A 305 18.97 -21.48 23.24
C HIS A 305 17.71 -22.07 22.61
N ILE A 306 17.26 -21.46 21.48
CA ILE A 306 16.08 -21.87 20.72
C ILE A 306 16.48 -22.95 19.70
N LYS A 307 15.74 -24.06 19.65
CA LYS A 307 15.95 -25.13 18.67
C LYS A 307 15.06 -25.00 17.42
N VAL A 308 13.93 -24.30 17.53
CA VAL A 308 12.94 -24.12 16.48
C VAL A 308 13.24 -22.82 15.74
N LEU A 309 13.67 -22.90 14.47
CA LEU A 309 13.97 -21.72 13.66
C LEU A 309 12.75 -21.15 12.93
N ASN A 310 11.71 -21.96 12.74
CA ASN A 310 10.48 -21.57 12.05
C ASN A 310 9.41 -21.21 13.07
N GLY A 311 9.08 -19.92 13.15
CA GLY A 311 8.08 -19.41 14.09
C GLY A 311 8.36 -17.98 14.51
N VAL A 312 7.50 -17.46 15.35
CA VAL A 312 7.57 -16.09 15.87
C VAL A 312 7.78 -16.13 17.37
N TYR A 313 8.89 -15.56 17.84
CA TYR A 313 9.24 -15.54 19.26
C TYR A 313 8.42 -14.49 20.00
N VAL A 314 7.81 -14.87 21.13
CA VAL A 314 7.11 -13.97 22.04
C VAL A 314 8.10 -13.35 23.00
N HIS A 315 8.45 -12.09 22.75
CA HIS A 315 9.39 -11.34 23.60
C HIS A 315 8.71 -10.88 24.89
N ASP A 316 7.41 -10.47 24.78
CA ASP A 316 6.63 -10.03 25.94
C ASP A 316 5.13 -10.18 25.67
N VAL A 317 4.33 -10.17 26.75
CA VAL A 317 2.87 -10.29 26.71
C VAL A 317 2.28 -9.05 27.35
N LEU A 318 1.33 -8.39 26.67
CA LEU A 318 0.68 -7.17 27.18
C LEU A 318 -0.31 -7.53 28.29
N PRO A 319 -0.26 -6.84 29.44
CA PRO A 319 -1.25 -7.02 30.51
C PRO A 319 -2.68 -6.75 30.04
N GLY A 320 -3.62 -7.62 30.40
CA GLY A 320 -5.01 -7.56 29.95
C GLY A 320 -5.24 -7.89 28.49
N GLY A 321 -4.20 -8.27 27.75
CA GLY A 321 -4.27 -8.67 26.35
C GLY A 321 -4.84 -10.07 26.16
N ALA A 322 -5.24 -10.41 24.92
CA ALA A 322 -5.76 -11.74 24.57
C ALA A 322 -4.74 -12.86 24.84
N ALA A 323 -3.46 -12.60 24.64
CA ALA A 323 -2.38 -13.55 24.89
C ALA A 323 -2.25 -13.92 26.37
N GLU A 324 -2.28 -12.93 27.26
CA GLU A 324 -2.20 -13.17 28.71
C GLU A 324 -3.36 -14.04 29.20
N GLU A 325 -4.59 -13.68 28.83
CA GLU A 325 -5.79 -14.43 29.22
C GLU A 325 -5.82 -15.85 28.70
N SER A 326 -5.21 -16.11 27.54
CA SER A 326 -5.14 -17.44 26.95
C SER A 326 -3.95 -18.27 27.46
N GLY A 327 -3.08 -17.68 28.27
CA GLY A 327 -1.91 -18.37 28.85
C GLY A 327 -0.70 -18.45 27.92
N ILE A 328 -0.61 -17.62 26.87
CA ILE A 328 0.62 -17.38 26.11
C ILE A 328 1.61 -16.67 27.04
N LYS A 329 2.89 -17.03 26.94
CA LYS A 329 3.94 -16.53 27.84
C LYS A 329 5.14 -16.03 27.03
N ARG A 330 5.92 -15.16 27.65
CA ARG A 330 7.27 -14.81 27.20
C ARG A 330 8.09 -16.09 26.98
N GLY A 331 8.80 -16.16 25.86
CA GLY A 331 9.60 -17.33 25.50
C GLY A 331 8.86 -18.39 24.67
N ASP A 332 7.55 -18.25 24.46
CA ASP A 332 6.82 -19.10 23.53
C ASP A 332 7.25 -18.78 22.09
N ILE A 333 7.21 -19.79 21.22
CA ILE A 333 7.40 -19.64 19.79
C ILE A 333 6.09 -19.97 19.10
N ILE A 334 5.43 -18.97 18.53
CA ILE A 334 4.19 -19.16 17.78
C ILE A 334 4.52 -19.80 16.43
N ILE A 335 3.93 -20.97 16.13
CA ILE A 335 4.19 -21.73 14.91
C ILE A 335 2.94 -21.91 14.04
N LYS A 336 1.71 -21.73 14.60
CA LYS A 336 0.45 -21.81 13.82
C LYS A 336 -0.59 -20.83 14.36
N VAL A 337 -1.39 -20.32 13.42
CA VAL A 337 -2.67 -19.65 13.70
C VAL A 337 -3.76 -20.49 13.03
N ASN A 338 -4.64 -21.10 13.82
CA ASN A 338 -5.52 -22.18 13.38
C ASN A 338 -4.69 -23.27 12.64
N ASP A 339 -5.06 -23.64 11.42
CA ASP A 339 -4.38 -24.67 10.64
C ASP A 339 -3.23 -24.13 9.76
N LYS A 340 -2.96 -22.83 9.80
CA LYS A 340 -1.94 -22.20 8.96
C LYS A 340 -0.63 -22.07 9.74
N ASN A 341 0.45 -22.63 9.19
CA ASN A 341 1.80 -22.45 9.72
C ASN A 341 2.23 -20.98 9.58
N VAL A 342 2.98 -20.49 10.55
CA VAL A 342 3.62 -19.17 10.52
C VAL A 342 5.10 -19.33 10.88
N SER A 343 5.97 -18.83 10.03
CA SER A 343 7.43 -18.95 10.19
C SER A 343 8.10 -17.62 10.51
N LYS A 344 7.38 -16.50 10.34
CA LYS A 344 7.89 -15.12 10.53
C LYS A 344 6.76 -14.15 10.86
N ILE A 345 7.13 -12.97 11.36
CA ILE A 345 6.19 -11.93 11.79
C ILE A 345 5.19 -11.56 10.71
N SER A 346 5.63 -11.38 9.45
CA SER A 346 4.75 -11.00 8.34
C SER A 346 3.62 -12.02 8.10
N GLU A 347 3.93 -13.31 8.12
CA GLU A 347 2.93 -14.38 7.98
C GLU A 347 1.97 -14.42 9.16
N PHE A 348 2.49 -14.25 10.38
CA PHE A 348 1.66 -14.18 11.59
C PHE A 348 0.69 -12.99 11.54
N GLN A 349 1.18 -11.80 11.18
CA GLN A 349 0.36 -10.61 11.04
C GLN A 349 -0.69 -10.76 9.94
N GLU A 350 -0.34 -11.36 8.79
CA GLU A 350 -1.29 -11.68 7.74
C GLU A 350 -2.42 -12.57 8.26
N GLN A 351 -2.08 -13.67 8.95
CA GLN A 351 -3.10 -14.56 9.47
C GLN A 351 -4.01 -13.86 10.47
N LEU A 352 -3.46 -13.08 11.42
CA LEU A 352 -4.27 -12.31 12.37
C LEU A 352 -5.13 -11.24 11.70
N SER A 353 -4.64 -10.63 10.64
CA SER A 353 -5.36 -9.56 9.93
C SER A 353 -6.69 -10.00 9.32
N LYS A 354 -6.91 -11.28 9.16
CA LYS A 354 -8.14 -11.88 8.63
C LYS A 354 -9.27 -11.98 9.67
N TYR A 355 -8.96 -11.75 10.94
CA TYR A 355 -9.91 -11.89 12.06
C TYR A 355 -10.33 -10.51 12.59
N ARG A 356 -11.43 -10.53 13.33
CA ARG A 356 -12.03 -9.36 14.01
C ARG A 356 -11.90 -9.51 15.52
N PRO A 357 -11.99 -8.42 16.30
CA PRO A 357 -12.14 -8.49 17.74
C PRO A 357 -13.36 -9.34 18.12
N GLY A 358 -13.17 -10.26 19.08
CA GLY A 358 -14.18 -11.23 19.48
C GLY A 358 -14.07 -12.59 18.77
N ASP A 359 -13.34 -12.68 17.65
CA ASP A 359 -13.13 -13.98 16.99
C ASP A 359 -12.25 -14.88 17.85
N LYS A 360 -12.61 -16.16 17.85
CA LYS A 360 -11.85 -17.21 18.52
C LYS A 360 -10.88 -17.86 17.52
N VAL A 361 -9.59 -17.87 17.87
CA VAL A 361 -8.54 -18.51 17.09
C VAL A 361 -7.76 -19.50 17.96
N LYS A 362 -7.21 -20.53 17.34
CA LYS A 362 -6.32 -21.49 17.98
C LYS A 362 -4.87 -21.10 17.67
N ILE A 363 -4.10 -20.75 18.68
CA ILE A 363 -2.68 -20.46 18.54
C ILE A 363 -1.88 -21.69 19.01
N THR A 364 -1.02 -22.22 18.13
CA THR A 364 -0.08 -23.28 18.50
C THR A 364 1.26 -22.65 18.78
N VAL A 365 1.76 -22.88 19.99
CA VAL A 365 3.09 -22.42 20.44
C VAL A 365 3.99 -23.60 20.76
N VAL A 366 5.31 -23.41 20.62
CA VAL A 366 6.32 -24.30 21.20
C VAL A 366 6.81 -23.68 22.50
N ARG A 367 6.68 -24.43 23.60
CA ARG A 367 7.15 -24.08 24.95
C ARG A 367 7.89 -25.24 25.56
N ASN A 368 9.14 -25.07 25.94
CA ASN A 368 9.99 -26.17 26.50
C ASN A 368 10.04 -27.38 25.56
N ASP A 369 10.26 -27.15 24.27
CA ASP A 369 10.32 -28.21 23.22
C ASP A 369 9.00 -28.99 23.02
N LYS A 370 7.86 -28.49 23.52
CA LYS A 370 6.54 -29.12 23.35
C LYS A 370 5.56 -28.19 22.67
N GLU A 371 4.79 -28.73 21.73
CA GLU A 371 3.68 -27.99 21.12
C GLU A 371 2.50 -27.93 22.10
N ILE A 372 1.98 -26.73 22.26
CA ILE A 372 0.80 -26.43 23.09
C ILE A 372 -0.19 -25.65 22.21
N GLN A 373 -1.44 -26.08 22.19
CA GLN A 373 -2.53 -25.40 21.56
C GLN A 373 -3.33 -24.60 22.58
N LEU A 374 -3.55 -23.32 22.27
CA LEU A 374 -4.25 -22.36 23.13
C LEU A 374 -5.41 -21.74 22.34
N ASP A 375 -6.59 -21.77 22.93
CA ASP A 375 -7.77 -21.07 22.40
C ASP A 375 -7.71 -19.61 22.83
N VAL A 376 -7.75 -18.69 21.89
CA VAL A 376 -7.59 -17.26 22.12
C VAL A 376 -8.78 -16.50 21.57
N ILE A 377 -9.38 -15.63 22.38
CA ILE A 377 -10.38 -14.65 21.92
C ILE A 377 -9.64 -13.35 21.64
N LEU A 378 -9.60 -12.96 20.38
CA LEU A 378 -8.88 -11.77 19.94
C LEU A 378 -9.57 -10.49 20.41
N LYS A 379 -8.78 -9.44 20.68
CA LYS A 379 -9.26 -8.16 21.20
C LYS A 379 -8.91 -7.01 20.26
N ASN A 380 -9.60 -5.88 20.39
CA ASN A 380 -9.25 -4.63 19.73
C ASN A 380 -8.07 -3.92 20.44
N LYS A 381 -7.61 -2.80 19.91
CA LYS A 381 -6.51 -2.00 20.50
C LYS A 381 -6.77 -1.45 21.92
N HIS A 382 -8.01 -1.53 22.39
CA HIS A 382 -8.41 -1.13 23.73
C HIS A 382 -8.62 -2.34 24.66
N ASN A 383 -8.14 -3.51 24.30
CA ASN A 383 -8.30 -4.78 25.00
C ASN A 383 -9.76 -5.21 25.18
N GLN A 384 -10.64 -4.86 24.20
CA GLN A 384 -12.06 -5.21 24.23
C GLN A 384 -12.38 -6.17 23.08
N VAL A 385 -13.35 -7.05 23.28
CA VAL A 385 -13.88 -7.97 22.26
C VAL A 385 -14.92 -7.32 21.33
N SER A 386 -15.15 -6.04 21.46
CA SER A 386 -16.16 -5.29 20.71
C SER A 386 -15.63 -4.78 19.37
N ILE A 387 -16.52 -4.78 18.39
CA ILE A 387 -16.32 -4.13 17.10
C ILE A 387 -16.36 -2.62 17.26
N ILE A 388 -15.41 -1.92 16.67
CA ILE A 388 -15.37 -0.46 16.65
C ILE A 388 -16.18 -0.01 15.44
N LYS A 389 -17.44 0.39 15.63
CA LYS A 389 -18.16 1.10 14.57
C LYS A 389 -17.55 2.49 14.46
N ARG A 390 -17.30 2.94 13.24
CA ARG A 390 -17.05 4.35 13.00
C ARG A 390 -18.32 5.06 13.48
N GLU A 391 -18.28 5.64 14.66
CA GLU A 391 -19.26 6.66 14.99
C GLU A 391 -19.18 7.66 13.83
N ASN A 392 -20.32 8.17 13.38
CA ASN A 392 -20.38 9.23 12.37
C ASN A 392 -19.81 10.55 12.92
N ASN A 393 -18.67 10.47 13.60
CA ASN A 393 -17.79 11.59 13.86
C ASN A 393 -17.10 11.85 12.54
N SER A 394 -17.78 12.58 11.66
CA SER A 394 -17.30 12.98 10.36
C SER A 394 -15.99 13.74 10.52
N ARG A 395 -14.84 13.02 10.50
CA ARG A 395 -13.54 13.64 10.29
C ARG A 395 -13.49 14.07 8.84
N MET A 396 -13.81 15.31 8.60
CA MET A 396 -13.67 15.92 7.30
C MET A 396 -12.36 16.68 7.28
N SER A 397 -11.49 16.35 6.35
CA SER A 397 -10.31 17.16 6.06
C SER A 397 -10.71 18.21 5.04
N PHE A 398 -10.62 19.47 5.45
CA PHE A 398 -10.74 20.59 4.53
C PHE A 398 -9.31 20.96 4.10
N ALA A 399 -8.84 20.44 2.98
CA ALA A 399 -7.49 20.66 2.49
C ALA A 399 -7.14 22.15 2.39
N LYS A 400 -8.11 23.00 2.01
CA LYS A 400 -7.92 24.47 1.91
C LYS A 400 -7.71 25.14 3.27
N LEU A 401 -8.28 24.59 4.35
CA LEU A 401 -8.08 25.15 5.69
C LEU A 401 -6.80 24.63 6.35
N GLY A 402 -6.24 23.53 5.86
CA GLY A 402 -5.08 22.87 6.46
C GLY A 402 -5.39 22.27 7.83
N ALA A 403 -6.57 21.65 8.00
CA ALA A 403 -6.96 21.07 9.28
C ALA A 403 -7.93 19.89 9.12
N SER A 404 -7.93 19.02 10.14
CA SER A 404 -8.93 17.96 10.30
C SER A 404 -9.86 18.31 11.44
N PHE A 405 -11.14 17.97 11.27
CA PHE A 405 -12.24 18.39 12.16
C PHE A 405 -12.99 17.18 12.71
N GLU A 406 -13.49 17.30 13.93
CA GLU A 406 -14.30 16.30 14.63
C GLU A 406 -15.39 16.99 15.43
N GLU A 407 -16.60 16.44 15.45
CA GLU A 407 -17.67 16.93 16.34
C GLU A 407 -17.33 16.62 17.79
N ILE A 408 -17.60 17.57 18.70
CA ILE A 408 -17.40 17.35 20.12
C ILE A 408 -18.52 16.49 20.70
N THR A 409 -18.20 15.74 21.76
CA THR A 409 -19.21 14.96 22.48
C THR A 409 -20.16 15.87 23.29
N LYS A 410 -21.34 15.34 23.61
CA LYS A 410 -22.30 16.06 24.49
C LYS A 410 -21.70 16.39 25.86
N GLU A 411 -20.82 15.53 26.36
CA GLU A 411 -20.14 15.74 27.65
C GLU A 411 -19.09 16.87 27.55
N GLU A 412 -18.31 16.94 26.44
CA GLU A 412 -17.41 18.06 26.19
C GLU A 412 -18.17 19.40 26.04
N ALA A 413 -19.26 19.39 25.28
CA ALA A 413 -20.12 20.57 25.11
C ALA A 413 -20.68 21.08 26.45
N SER A 414 -21.18 20.15 27.28
CA SER A 414 -21.72 20.48 28.61
C SER A 414 -20.67 21.09 29.54
N LYS A 415 -19.44 20.54 29.54
CA LYS A 415 -18.31 21.06 30.35
C LYS A 415 -17.91 22.50 29.97
N LEU A 416 -18.07 22.85 28.70
CA LEU A 416 -17.70 24.15 28.15
C LEU A 416 -18.86 25.15 28.12
N GLY A 417 -20.08 24.71 28.50
CA GLY A 417 -21.29 25.54 28.47
C GLY A 417 -21.67 25.98 27.05
N ILE A 418 -21.50 25.09 26.08
CA ILE A 418 -21.87 25.31 24.67
C ILE A 418 -22.85 24.23 24.21
N ASP A 419 -23.65 24.53 23.18
CA ASP A 419 -24.65 23.57 22.67
C ASP A 419 -24.08 22.50 21.72
N GLY A 420 -22.83 22.64 21.32
CA GLY A 420 -22.12 21.78 20.36
C GLY A 420 -20.97 22.55 19.70
N GLY A 421 -20.28 21.91 18.79
CA GLY A 421 -19.19 22.54 18.06
C GLY A 421 -18.31 21.54 17.34
N VAL A 422 -17.39 22.04 16.54
CA VAL A 422 -16.48 21.25 15.73
C VAL A 422 -15.03 21.54 16.17
N LYS A 423 -14.39 20.51 16.72
CA LYS A 423 -13.01 20.59 17.24
C LYS A 423 -11.98 20.36 16.13
N ILE A 424 -10.95 21.17 16.10
CA ILE A 424 -9.78 20.98 15.26
C ILE A 424 -8.87 19.92 15.90
N VAL A 425 -8.78 18.74 15.27
CA VAL A 425 -7.99 17.61 15.80
C VAL A 425 -6.58 17.55 15.25
N ASN A 426 -6.34 18.12 14.08
CA ASN A 426 -5.02 18.28 13.50
C ASN A 426 -4.95 19.59 12.72
N ILE A 427 -3.77 20.23 12.72
CA ILE A 427 -3.48 21.43 11.91
C ILE A 427 -2.21 21.17 11.12
N GLU A 428 -2.29 21.40 9.83
CA GLU A 428 -1.20 21.33 8.87
C GLU A 428 -0.94 22.71 8.26
N GLN A 429 0.00 22.81 7.35
CA GLN A 429 0.19 24.07 6.62
C GLN A 429 -1.09 24.45 5.86
N GLY A 430 -1.69 25.59 6.24
CA GLY A 430 -2.94 26.09 5.66
C GLY A 430 -3.40 27.39 6.29
N LYS A 431 -4.61 27.83 5.90
CA LYS A 431 -5.16 29.13 6.34
C LYS A 431 -5.34 29.23 7.85
N LEU A 432 -5.77 28.17 8.52
CA LEU A 432 -5.97 28.18 9.97
C LEU A 432 -4.66 28.35 10.74
N MET A 433 -3.58 27.67 10.29
CA MET A 433 -2.25 27.85 10.89
C MET A 433 -1.73 29.27 10.66
N ALA A 434 -1.95 29.85 9.48
CA ALA A 434 -1.49 31.20 9.13
C ALA A 434 -2.12 32.29 10.00
N VAL A 435 -3.34 32.09 10.49
CA VAL A 435 -4.03 33.04 11.38
C VAL A 435 -3.86 32.70 12.87
N GLY A 436 -2.99 31.73 13.19
CA GLY A 436 -2.63 31.42 14.58
C GLY A 436 -3.61 30.57 15.34
N ILE A 437 -4.57 29.93 14.67
CA ILE A 437 -5.47 28.94 15.31
C ILE A 437 -4.63 27.71 15.67
N LYS A 438 -4.90 27.16 16.86
CA LYS A 438 -4.18 26.00 17.40
C LYS A 438 -5.07 24.77 17.46
N LYS A 439 -4.45 23.61 17.48
CA LYS A 439 -5.10 22.31 17.74
C LYS A 439 -6.00 22.41 18.98
N ASN A 440 -7.11 21.66 18.98
CA ASN A 440 -8.15 21.61 20.01
C ASN A 440 -9.02 22.88 20.09
N PHE A 441 -8.91 23.84 19.17
CA PHE A 441 -9.91 24.92 19.08
C PHE A 441 -11.26 24.32 18.63
N ILE A 442 -12.34 24.68 19.30
CA ILE A 442 -13.70 24.20 19.02
C ILE A 442 -14.45 25.34 18.36
N ILE A 443 -14.80 25.18 17.10
CA ILE A 443 -15.56 26.15 16.31
C ILE A 443 -17.02 26.05 16.71
N THR A 444 -17.61 27.17 17.10
CA THR A 444 -19.03 27.25 17.54
C THR A 444 -19.89 28.10 16.62
N ALA A 445 -19.29 29.00 15.83
CA ALA A 445 -19.99 29.77 14.81
C ALA A 445 -19.06 30.23 13.69
N ILE A 446 -19.62 30.45 12.50
CA ILE A 446 -19.01 31.15 11.35
C ILE A 446 -19.96 32.24 10.87
N ASP A 447 -19.48 33.48 10.84
CA ASP A 447 -20.28 34.67 10.50
C ASP A 447 -21.61 34.69 11.25
N LYS A 448 -21.58 34.44 12.56
CA LYS A 448 -22.70 34.31 13.47
C LYS A 448 -23.67 33.15 13.23
N LYS A 449 -23.42 32.32 12.20
CA LYS A 449 -24.15 31.07 11.94
C LYS A 449 -23.62 30.00 12.87
N LYS A 450 -24.47 29.40 13.70
CA LYS A 450 -24.14 28.37 14.67
C LYS A 450 -23.61 27.12 13.96
N ILE A 451 -22.54 26.54 14.50
CA ILE A 451 -21.89 25.32 14.02
C ILE A 451 -22.00 24.28 15.14
N THR A 452 -22.69 23.18 14.87
CA THR A 452 -22.88 22.07 15.81
C THR A 452 -22.37 20.75 15.23
N SER A 453 -22.25 20.66 13.91
CA SER A 453 -21.76 19.49 13.17
C SER A 453 -20.72 19.87 12.12
N VAL A 454 -19.99 18.87 11.61
CA VAL A 454 -19.04 19.08 10.51
C VAL A 454 -19.78 19.47 9.22
N ASP A 455 -21.02 18.98 9.04
CA ASP A 455 -21.85 19.39 7.91
C ASP A 455 -22.27 20.86 8.01
N ASP A 456 -22.57 21.37 9.22
CA ASP A 456 -22.81 22.81 9.43
C ASP A 456 -21.59 23.63 9.06
N LEU A 457 -20.39 23.17 9.44
CA LEU A 457 -19.12 23.83 9.10
C LEU A 457 -18.93 23.88 7.59
N LYS A 458 -19.17 22.76 6.89
CA LYS A 458 -19.09 22.67 5.43
C LYS A 458 -20.04 23.67 4.77
N ASN A 459 -21.32 23.61 5.12
CA ASN A 459 -22.37 24.46 4.57
C ASN A 459 -22.13 25.96 4.86
N ALA A 460 -21.49 26.27 6.00
CA ALA A 460 -21.16 27.64 6.36
C ALA A 460 -19.97 28.22 5.58
N LEU A 461 -19.10 27.35 5.05
CA LEU A 461 -17.91 27.71 4.26
C LEU A 461 -18.17 27.64 2.75
N GLU A 462 -19.16 26.86 2.33
CA GLU A 462 -19.50 26.67 0.91
C GLU A 462 -19.86 27.99 0.22
N GLY A 463 -19.25 28.24 -0.93
CA GLY A 463 -19.47 29.48 -1.72
C GLY A 463 -18.86 30.75 -1.12
N LYS A 464 -18.07 30.66 -0.04
CA LYS A 464 -17.41 31.82 0.58
C LYS A 464 -15.94 32.01 0.19
N GLU A 465 -15.48 31.30 -0.82
CA GLU A 465 -14.10 31.41 -1.31
C GLU A 465 -13.77 32.85 -1.75
N GLY A 466 -12.64 33.36 -1.26
CA GLY A 466 -12.23 34.74 -1.48
C GLY A 466 -12.90 35.78 -0.60
N ASN A 467 -13.86 35.41 0.26
CA ASN A 467 -14.50 36.30 1.22
C ASN A 467 -13.84 36.24 2.61
N VAL A 468 -13.89 37.35 3.32
CA VAL A 468 -13.49 37.35 4.74
C VAL A 468 -14.58 36.68 5.56
N ILE A 469 -14.21 35.68 6.34
CA ILE A 469 -15.09 35.02 7.30
C ILE A 469 -14.64 35.31 8.72
N LEU A 470 -15.59 35.35 9.64
CA LEU A 470 -15.36 35.44 11.08
C LEU A 470 -15.66 34.07 11.71
N MET A 471 -14.62 33.40 12.18
CA MET A 471 -14.73 32.12 12.90
C MET A 471 -14.71 32.38 14.40
N GLU A 472 -15.71 31.89 15.10
CA GLU A 472 -15.88 32.00 16.55
C GLU A 472 -15.75 30.64 17.21
N GLY A 473 -15.14 30.57 18.36
CA GLY A 473 -15.01 29.29 19.08
C GLY A 473 -14.41 29.42 20.47
N VAL A 474 -14.12 28.26 21.05
CA VAL A 474 -13.63 28.13 22.41
C VAL A 474 -12.52 27.08 22.49
N TYR A 475 -11.50 27.34 23.28
CA TYR A 475 -10.48 26.36 23.64
C TYR A 475 -10.93 25.49 24.82
N PRO A 476 -10.34 24.29 25.04
CA PRO A 476 -10.69 23.41 26.15
C PRO A 476 -10.53 24.03 27.56
N ASN A 477 -9.73 25.08 27.67
CA ASN A 477 -9.56 25.86 28.90
C ASN A 477 -10.64 26.93 29.11
N GLY A 478 -11.69 26.96 28.27
CA GLY A 478 -12.79 27.91 28.33
C GLY A 478 -12.54 29.28 27.70
N ILE A 479 -11.34 29.53 27.16
CA ILE A 479 -11.00 30.80 26.49
C ILE A 479 -11.73 30.87 25.13
N ARG A 480 -12.62 31.87 24.99
CA ARG A 480 -13.25 32.18 23.68
C ARG A 480 -12.31 33.00 22.81
N ALA A 481 -12.28 32.68 21.52
CA ALA A 481 -11.46 33.38 20.55
C ALA A 481 -12.22 33.59 19.22
N TYR A 482 -11.83 34.62 18.51
CA TYR A 482 -12.42 35.04 17.24
C TYR A 482 -11.30 35.22 16.22
N TYR A 483 -11.46 34.65 15.04
CA TYR A 483 -10.47 34.70 13.98
C TYR A 483 -11.11 35.17 12.68
N GLY A 484 -10.66 36.32 12.17
CA GLY A 484 -11.07 36.85 10.86
C GLY A 484 -10.01 36.53 9.81
N PHE A 485 -10.40 35.87 8.74
CA PHE A 485 -9.47 35.56 7.63
C PHE A 485 -10.20 35.37 6.31
N ASN A 486 -9.42 35.46 5.22
CA ASN A 486 -9.93 35.26 3.86
C ASN A 486 -9.94 33.75 3.53
N LEU A 487 -11.12 33.22 3.18
CA LEU A 487 -11.30 31.80 2.86
C LEU A 487 -10.77 31.42 1.48
#